data_3d9058e4c65e15db29791fd913154437
#
_entry.id   3d9058e4c65e15db29791fd913154437
#
_cell.length_a   1.000
_cell.length_b   1.000
_cell.length_c   1.000
_cell.angle_alpha   90.00
_cell.angle_beta   90.00
_cell.angle_gamma   90.00
#
_symmetry.space_group_name_H-M   'P 1'
#
loop_
_entity.id
_entity.type
_entity.pdbx_description
1 polymer ?
#
loop_
_entity_poly.entity_id
_entity_poly.type
_entity_poly.pdbx_seq_one_letter_code
_entity_poly.pdbx_strand_id
1 'polypeptide(L)'
;YDPGEEEQLLREQLMHRPAGLLVTGFDHTEATQALMARSGVPCVHLMENSPDEGVYSVGFSQSDAGADLTRHLIARGKRRIAFAAVQMDPRTLQRQAGWRAVMQAEGLFDPTLEWMNPAPSSMALGGLMFGQIMGQTPPIDAIFFCNDDLAQGALLAANRMQVAVPQRVAIVGFHDLRGRDLMLPPLTTVHTPLDRIGEEGAAMLLKLMRHEAVPERCIDVGYTVVVRQST
;
A
#
# COMPACT_ATOMS: atom_id res chain seq x y z
N TYR A 1 4.26 -11.45 -5.29
CA TYR A 1 5.34 -11.54 -4.30
C TYR A 1 5.33 -12.95 -3.70
N ASP A 2 6.43 -13.68 -3.82
CA ASP A 2 6.62 -15.01 -3.25
C ASP A 2 7.82 -14.97 -2.30
N PRO A 3 7.64 -15.18 -0.98
CA PRO A 3 8.73 -15.14 -0.02
C PRO A 3 9.83 -16.20 -0.25
N GLY A 4 9.48 -17.33 -0.86
CA GLY A 4 10.47 -18.37 -1.22
C GLY A 4 11.33 -17.95 -2.42
N GLU A 5 10.76 -17.27 -3.38
CA GLU A 5 11.48 -16.69 -4.51
C GLU A 5 12.43 -15.57 -4.03
N GLU A 6 11.98 -14.74 -3.08
CA GLU A 6 12.83 -13.71 -2.48
C GLU A 6 14.09 -14.30 -1.82
N GLU A 7 13.94 -15.38 -1.04
CA GLU A 7 15.08 -16.03 -0.40
C GLU A 7 16.11 -16.53 -1.43
N GLN A 8 15.63 -17.16 -2.51
CA GLN A 8 16.48 -17.62 -3.59
C GLN A 8 17.24 -16.47 -4.27
N LEU A 9 16.51 -15.41 -4.64
CA LEU A 9 17.10 -14.21 -5.26
C LEU A 9 18.12 -13.55 -4.35
N LEU A 10 17.85 -13.45 -3.04
CA LEU A 10 18.80 -12.90 -2.09
C LEU A 10 20.07 -13.75 -1.99
N ARG A 11 19.95 -15.09 -1.97
CA ARG A 11 21.11 -16.00 -1.99
C ARG A 11 21.98 -15.77 -3.23
N GLU A 12 21.37 -15.66 -4.39
CA GLU A 12 22.06 -15.39 -5.65
C GLU A 12 22.76 -14.03 -5.63
N GLN A 13 22.08 -12.98 -5.15
CA GLN A 13 22.66 -11.64 -5.04
C GLN A 13 23.86 -11.62 -4.07
N LEU A 14 23.77 -12.30 -2.93
CA LEU A 14 24.86 -12.36 -1.94
C LEU A 14 26.09 -13.09 -2.47
N MET A 15 25.96 -14.03 -3.43
CA MET A 15 27.13 -14.65 -4.10
C MET A 15 27.96 -13.61 -4.88
N HIS A 16 27.35 -12.54 -5.35
CA HIS A 16 28.04 -11.44 -6.04
C HIS A 16 28.67 -10.42 -5.09
N ARG A 17 28.59 -10.66 -3.76
CA ARG A 17 29.16 -9.79 -2.72
C ARG A 17 28.73 -8.32 -2.86
N PRO A 18 27.44 -8.02 -2.83
CA PRO A 18 26.98 -6.64 -2.91
C PRO A 18 27.53 -5.83 -1.73
N ALA A 19 27.79 -4.55 -1.96
CA ALA A 19 28.28 -3.67 -0.91
C ALA A 19 27.18 -3.20 0.05
N GLY A 20 25.89 -3.35 -0.34
CA GLY A 20 24.73 -2.99 0.46
C GLY A 20 23.44 -3.52 -0.16
N LEU A 21 22.36 -3.56 0.63
CA LEU A 21 21.04 -4.04 0.24
C LEU A 21 19.99 -2.96 0.50
N LEU A 22 19.12 -2.74 -0.47
CA LEU A 22 17.84 -2.06 -0.29
C LEU A 22 16.74 -3.11 -0.42
N VAL A 23 15.94 -3.28 0.61
CA VAL A 23 14.86 -4.27 0.64
C VAL A 23 13.52 -3.59 0.91
N THR A 24 12.43 -4.13 0.43
CA THR A 24 11.10 -3.53 0.58
C THR A 24 10.32 -4.23 1.68
N GLY A 25 9.90 -3.45 2.70
CA GLY A 25 9.12 -3.97 3.83
C GLY A 25 9.92 -4.80 4.82
N PHE A 26 9.20 -5.54 5.67
CA PHE A 26 9.75 -6.38 6.74
C PHE A 26 9.22 -7.83 6.69
N ASP A 27 8.45 -8.17 5.69
CA ASP A 27 7.75 -9.44 5.53
C ASP A 27 8.63 -10.56 4.93
N HIS A 28 9.84 -10.65 5.45
CA HIS A 28 10.80 -11.66 5.04
C HIS A 28 10.65 -12.95 5.84
N THR A 29 10.91 -14.11 5.21
CA THR A 29 10.97 -15.38 5.94
C THR A 29 12.08 -15.36 6.99
N GLU A 30 11.97 -16.21 8.03
CA GLU A 30 13.03 -16.35 9.02
C GLU A 30 14.38 -16.71 8.36
N ALA A 31 14.34 -17.52 7.29
CA ALA A 31 15.53 -17.89 6.53
C ALA A 31 16.14 -16.68 5.80
N THR A 32 15.31 -15.83 5.18
CA THR A 32 15.75 -14.58 4.53
C THR A 32 16.35 -13.61 5.56
N GLN A 33 15.67 -13.40 6.69
CA GLN A 33 16.18 -12.56 7.78
C GLN A 33 17.53 -13.05 8.32
N ALA A 34 17.64 -14.36 8.59
CA ALA A 34 18.88 -14.97 9.04
C ALA A 34 20.01 -14.88 7.98
N LEU A 35 19.65 -14.93 6.70
CA LEU A 35 20.59 -14.75 5.59
C LEU A 35 21.12 -13.31 5.53
N MET A 36 20.25 -12.31 5.61
CA MET A 36 20.64 -10.89 5.68
C MET A 36 21.54 -10.63 6.89
N ALA A 37 21.15 -11.06 8.08
CA ALA A 37 21.91 -10.87 9.31
C ALA A 37 23.32 -11.51 9.25
N ARG A 38 23.43 -12.74 8.73
CA ARG A 38 24.72 -13.46 8.62
C ARG A 38 25.61 -12.92 7.52
N SER A 39 25.06 -12.26 6.51
CA SER A 39 25.84 -11.72 5.40
C SER A 39 26.80 -10.60 5.83
N GLY A 40 26.48 -9.89 6.91
CA GLY A 40 27.19 -8.69 7.34
C GLY A 40 27.08 -7.52 6.37
N VAL A 41 26.28 -7.64 5.33
CA VAL A 41 26.04 -6.57 4.33
C VAL A 41 25.08 -5.54 4.91
N PRO A 42 25.41 -4.23 4.87
CA PRO A 42 24.48 -3.19 5.30
C PRO A 42 23.14 -3.28 4.56
N CYS A 43 22.03 -3.17 5.31
CA CYS A 43 20.68 -3.28 4.78
C CYS A 43 19.84 -2.08 5.22
N VAL A 44 19.06 -1.50 4.29
CA VAL A 44 18.04 -0.48 4.59
C VAL A 44 16.70 -0.97 4.06
N HIS A 45 15.68 -0.94 4.93
CA HIS A 45 14.31 -1.30 4.60
C HIS A 45 13.55 -0.09 4.08
N LEU A 46 12.81 -0.26 3.00
CA LEU A 46 12.06 0.81 2.33
C LEU A 46 10.55 0.58 2.48
N MET A 47 9.76 1.64 2.33
CA MET A 47 8.29 1.66 2.29
C MET A 47 7.59 1.52 3.63
N GLU A 48 8.27 1.13 4.67
CA GLU A 48 7.74 0.96 6.02
C GLU A 48 8.74 1.48 7.05
N ASN A 49 8.27 1.81 8.23
CA ASN A 49 9.08 2.29 9.34
C ASN A 49 9.20 1.22 10.42
N SER A 50 10.38 1.06 11.01
CA SER A 50 10.59 0.30 12.23
C SER A 50 11.41 1.11 13.23
N PRO A 51 10.94 1.24 14.48
CA PRO A 51 11.71 1.86 15.56
C PRO A 51 12.74 0.90 16.20
N ASP A 52 12.82 -0.35 15.74
CA ASP A 52 13.63 -1.39 16.36
C ASP A 52 15.13 -1.08 16.31
N GLU A 53 15.82 -1.41 17.40
CA GLU A 53 17.28 -1.21 17.47
C GLU A 53 18.01 -2.07 16.41
N GLY A 54 18.93 -1.43 15.69
CA GLY A 54 19.73 -2.09 14.66
C GLY A 54 19.05 -2.14 13.28
N VAL A 55 17.78 -1.73 13.17
CA VAL A 55 17.07 -1.63 11.91
C VAL A 55 17.23 -0.24 11.32
N TYR A 56 17.48 -0.18 10.02
CA TYR A 56 17.51 1.03 9.22
C TYR A 56 16.33 1.04 8.26
N SER A 57 15.49 2.06 8.34
CA SER A 57 14.26 2.11 7.54
C SER A 57 13.93 3.50 7.05
N VAL A 58 13.34 3.56 5.86
CA VAL A 58 12.81 4.77 5.24
C VAL A 58 11.43 4.45 4.67
N GLY A 59 10.38 5.05 5.21
CA GLY A 59 9.03 4.75 4.79
C GLY A 59 7.99 5.62 5.47
N PHE A 60 6.81 5.08 5.66
CA PHE A 60 5.69 5.73 6.34
C PHE A 60 4.71 4.70 6.90
N SER A 61 3.79 5.13 7.77
CA SER A 61 2.75 4.28 8.33
C SER A 61 1.67 3.97 7.29
N GLN A 62 1.63 2.73 6.80
CA GLN A 62 0.59 2.24 5.89
C GLN A 62 -0.79 2.21 6.58
N SER A 63 -0.81 1.91 7.87
CA SER A 63 -2.04 1.87 8.67
C SER A 63 -2.64 3.27 8.82
N ASP A 64 -1.81 4.28 9.18
CA ASP A 64 -2.31 5.65 9.33
C ASP A 64 -2.80 6.21 7.99
N ALA A 65 -2.09 5.92 6.90
CA ALA A 65 -2.51 6.29 5.55
C ALA A 65 -3.86 5.66 5.17
N GLY A 66 -4.07 4.39 5.49
CA GLY A 66 -5.35 3.71 5.30
C GLY A 66 -6.47 4.31 6.15
N ALA A 67 -6.15 4.65 7.41
CA ALA A 67 -7.08 5.30 8.32
C ALA A 67 -7.50 6.70 7.82
N ASP A 68 -6.55 7.53 7.39
CA ASP A 68 -6.84 8.88 6.92
C ASP A 68 -7.65 8.89 5.62
N LEU A 69 -7.36 7.97 4.69
CA LEU A 69 -8.16 7.83 3.47
C LEU A 69 -9.60 7.38 3.80
N THR A 70 -9.77 6.52 4.81
CA THR A 70 -11.10 6.09 5.29
C THR A 70 -11.85 7.24 5.96
N ARG A 71 -11.19 8.03 6.82
CA ARG A 71 -11.78 9.24 7.41
C ARG A 71 -12.21 10.26 6.35
N HIS A 72 -11.41 10.41 5.29
CA HIS A 72 -11.79 11.24 4.14
C HIS A 72 -13.13 10.78 3.53
N LEU A 73 -13.31 9.48 3.27
CA LEU A 73 -14.57 8.94 2.73
C LEU A 73 -15.76 9.21 3.67
N ILE A 74 -15.57 9.00 4.97
CA ILE A 74 -16.58 9.27 5.99
C ILE A 74 -16.95 10.76 6.04
N ALA A 75 -15.96 11.67 5.95
CA ALA A 75 -16.18 13.10 5.88
C ALA A 75 -16.97 13.52 4.62
N ARG A 76 -16.89 12.72 3.53
CA ARG A 76 -17.70 12.86 2.31
C ARG A 76 -19.11 12.26 2.44
N GLY A 77 -19.50 11.81 3.64
CA GLY A 77 -20.83 11.26 3.93
C GLY A 77 -20.98 9.77 3.60
N LYS A 78 -19.88 9.07 3.24
CA LYS A 78 -19.93 7.63 2.96
C LYS A 78 -20.01 6.83 4.27
N ARG A 79 -20.77 5.74 4.25
CA ARG A 79 -21.03 4.92 5.45
C ARG A 79 -20.82 3.42 5.23
N ARG A 80 -21.10 2.91 4.04
CA ARG A 80 -20.86 1.52 3.67
C ARG A 80 -19.65 1.43 2.75
N ILE A 81 -18.47 1.54 3.35
CA ILE A 81 -17.18 1.61 2.66
C ILE A 81 -16.60 0.19 2.58
N ALA A 82 -16.57 -0.40 1.39
CA ALA A 82 -15.88 -1.67 1.18
C ALA A 82 -14.37 -1.46 1.12
N PHE A 83 -13.60 -2.39 1.69
CA PHE A 83 -12.17 -2.51 1.47
C PHE A 83 -11.89 -3.66 0.50
N ALA A 84 -11.30 -3.36 -0.64
CA ALA A 84 -11.02 -4.33 -1.70
C ALA A 84 -9.51 -4.49 -1.89
N ALA A 85 -9.01 -5.69 -1.61
CA ALA A 85 -7.58 -5.96 -1.59
C ALA A 85 -7.19 -7.25 -2.32
N VAL A 86 -5.94 -7.29 -2.76
CA VAL A 86 -5.30 -8.42 -3.44
C VAL A 86 -3.92 -8.70 -2.85
N GLN A 87 -3.34 -9.84 -3.17
CA GLN A 87 -1.99 -10.28 -2.80
C GLN A 87 -1.72 -10.44 -1.29
N MET A 88 -2.49 -9.82 -0.42
CA MET A 88 -2.42 -9.91 1.06
C MET A 88 -1.01 -9.72 1.64
N ASP A 89 -0.17 -8.91 0.99
CA ASP A 89 1.12 -8.53 1.57
C ASP A 89 0.92 -7.69 2.85
N PRO A 90 1.89 -7.66 3.78
CA PRO A 90 1.73 -6.95 5.05
C PRO A 90 1.35 -5.49 4.93
N ARG A 91 1.83 -4.76 3.92
CA ARG A 91 1.46 -3.36 3.70
C ARG A 91 -0.03 -3.23 3.33
N THR A 92 -0.54 -4.15 2.50
CA THR A 92 -1.97 -4.25 2.20
C THR A 92 -2.79 -4.54 3.46
N LEU A 93 -2.33 -5.47 4.30
CA LEU A 93 -2.99 -5.80 5.58
C LEU A 93 -2.92 -4.65 6.60
N GLN A 94 -1.84 -3.88 6.63
CA GLN A 94 -1.73 -2.67 7.45
C GLN A 94 -2.74 -1.59 7.00
N ARG A 95 -2.91 -1.38 5.69
CA ARG A 95 -3.95 -0.46 5.15
C ARG A 95 -5.34 -0.92 5.55
N GLN A 96 -5.61 -2.23 5.47
CA GLN A 96 -6.86 -2.84 5.95
C GLN A 96 -7.07 -2.59 7.45
N ALA A 97 -6.01 -2.76 8.26
CA ALA A 97 -6.09 -2.52 9.69
C ALA A 97 -6.45 -1.06 9.99
N GLY A 98 -5.88 -0.10 9.28
CA GLY A 98 -6.23 1.32 9.38
C GLY A 98 -7.69 1.59 9.01
N TRP A 99 -8.15 1.05 7.86
CA TRP A 99 -9.57 1.13 7.46
C TRP A 99 -10.48 0.51 8.52
N ARG A 100 -10.17 -0.70 8.99
CA ARG A 100 -10.97 -1.42 9.99
C ARG A 100 -11.08 -0.65 11.31
N ALA A 101 -9.96 -0.12 11.79
CA ALA A 101 -9.93 0.67 13.03
C ALA A 101 -10.85 1.89 12.96
N VAL A 102 -10.84 2.62 11.85
CA VAL A 102 -11.72 3.77 11.65
C VAL A 102 -13.18 3.34 11.52
N MET A 103 -13.49 2.31 10.73
CA MET A 103 -14.85 1.79 10.59
C MET A 103 -15.43 1.29 11.93
N GLN A 104 -14.60 0.67 12.77
CA GLN A 104 -15.00 0.23 14.12
C GLN A 104 -15.25 1.42 15.04
N ALA A 105 -14.37 2.40 15.05
CA ALA A 105 -14.49 3.60 15.89
C ALA A 105 -15.77 4.41 15.57
N GLU A 106 -16.18 4.42 14.30
CA GLU A 106 -17.38 5.11 13.81
C GLU A 106 -18.66 4.23 13.92
N GLY A 107 -18.54 2.98 14.38
CA GLY A 107 -19.67 2.03 14.47
C GLY A 107 -20.21 1.59 13.10
N LEU A 108 -19.38 1.65 12.06
CA LEU A 108 -19.72 1.33 10.66
C LEU A 108 -19.15 0.00 10.18
N PHE A 109 -18.35 -0.67 11.02
CA PHE A 109 -17.69 -1.91 10.63
C PHE A 109 -18.69 -3.05 10.42
N ASP A 110 -18.60 -3.70 9.27
CA ASP A 110 -19.33 -4.89 8.89
C ASP A 110 -18.33 -5.81 8.15
N PRO A 111 -18.08 -7.04 8.61
CA PRO A 111 -17.11 -7.94 7.98
C PRO A 111 -17.44 -8.27 6.52
N THR A 112 -18.69 -8.11 6.08
CA THR A 112 -19.07 -8.31 4.68
C THR A 112 -18.56 -7.22 3.74
N LEU A 113 -17.97 -6.15 4.28
CA LEU A 113 -17.32 -5.08 3.53
C LEU A 113 -15.87 -5.39 3.19
N GLU A 114 -15.30 -6.49 3.68
CA GLU A 114 -13.94 -6.93 3.38
C GLU A 114 -13.92 -7.86 2.16
N TRP A 115 -13.29 -7.40 1.08
CA TRP A 115 -13.17 -8.10 -0.19
C TRP A 115 -11.71 -8.46 -0.43
N MET A 116 -11.32 -9.66 -0.02
CA MET A 116 -9.92 -10.11 -0.06
C MET A 116 -9.74 -11.17 -1.15
N ASN A 117 -8.78 -10.96 -2.06
CA ASN A 117 -8.47 -11.89 -3.14
C ASN A 117 -6.95 -12.16 -3.19
N PRO A 118 -6.47 -13.42 -3.09
CA PRO A 118 -5.03 -13.70 -3.10
C PRO A 118 -4.33 -13.52 -4.46
N ALA A 119 -5.10 -13.32 -5.53
CA ALA A 119 -4.54 -13.19 -6.88
C ALA A 119 -3.66 -11.93 -7.03
N PRO A 120 -2.72 -11.93 -7.99
CA PRO A 120 -1.93 -10.76 -8.35
C PRO A 120 -2.80 -9.56 -8.76
N SER A 121 -2.32 -8.35 -8.44
CA SER A 121 -3.01 -7.11 -8.79
C SER A 121 -3.08 -6.92 -10.31
N SER A 122 -4.26 -6.49 -10.78
CA SER A 122 -4.45 -6.06 -12.16
C SER A 122 -5.69 -5.18 -12.30
N MET A 123 -5.70 -4.33 -13.33
CA MET A 123 -6.91 -3.55 -13.69
C MET A 123 -8.10 -4.47 -14.03
N ALA A 124 -7.86 -5.62 -14.68
CA ALA A 124 -8.91 -6.59 -15.00
C ALA A 124 -9.58 -7.12 -13.73
N LEU A 125 -8.79 -7.49 -12.71
CA LEU A 125 -9.30 -7.96 -11.43
C LEU A 125 -10.05 -6.84 -10.69
N GLY A 126 -9.55 -5.61 -10.72
CA GLY A 126 -10.25 -4.45 -10.15
C GLY A 126 -11.64 -4.23 -10.74
N GLY A 127 -11.78 -4.37 -12.05
CA GLY A 127 -13.07 -4.30 -12.74
C GLY A 127 -14.01 -5.44 -12.36
N LEU A 128 -13.51 -6.66 -12.22
CA LEU A 128 -14.31 -7.83 -11.77
C LEU A 128 -14.79 -7.64 -10.32
N MET A 129 -13.90 -7.26 -9.42
CA MET A 129 -14.23 -7.00 -8.01
C MET A 129 -15.28 -5.87 -7.89
N PHE A 130 -15.13 -4.80 -8.67
CA PHE A 130 -16.12 -3.73 -8.72
C PHE A 130 -17.53 -4.25 -9.06
N GLY A 131 -17.65 -5.05 -10.12
CA GLY A 131 -18.94 -5.64 -10.51
C GLY A 131 -19.58 -6.49 -9.41
N GLN A 132 -18.77 -7.30 -8.71
CA GLN A 132 -19.23 -8.14 -7.60
C GLN A 132 -19.67 -7.28 -6.40
N ILE A 133 -18.88 -6.28 -6.02
CA ILE A 133 -19.16 -5.36 -4.92
C ILE A 133 -20.44 -4.57 -5.18
N MET A 134 -20.65 -4.09 -6.40
CA MET A 134 -21.86 -3.33 -6.76
C MET A 134 -23.15 -4.15 -6.73
N GLY A 135 -23.06 -5.48 -6.79
CA GLY A 135 -24.19 -6.40 -6.63
C GLY A 135 -24.64 -6.62 -5.18
N GLN A 136 -23.95 -6.04 -4.19
CA GLN A 136 -24.28 -6.26 -2.77
C GLN A 136 -25.56 -5.55 -2.31
N THR A 137 -26.21 -6.16 -1.33
CA THR A 137 -27.39 -5.62 -0.64
C THR A 137 -27.18 -5.74 0.88
N PRO A 138 -27.27 -4.64 1.64
CA PRO A 138 -27.53 -3.24 1.22
C PRO A 138 -26.40 -2.66 0.35
N PRO A 139 -26.71 -1.65 -0.49
CA PRO A 139 -25.75 -1.12 -1.47
C PRO A 139 -24.55 -0.43 -0.80
N ILE A 140 -23.35 -0.71 -1.32
CA ILE A 140 -22.10 -0.07 -0.94
C ILE A 140 -22.04 1.33 -1.56
N ASP A 141 -21.55 2.33 -0.82
CA ASP A 141 -21.49 3.74 -1.24
C ASP A 141 -20.08 4.27 -1.46
N ALA A 142 -19.04 3.50 -1.04
CA ALA A 142 -17.65 3.74 -1.37
C ALA A 142 -16.83 2.45 -1.41
N ILE A 143 -15.76 2.45 -2.20
CA ILE A 143 -14.81 1.34 -2.27
C ILE A 143 -13.39 1.89 -2.13
N PHE A 144 -12.69 1.40 -1.11
CA PHE A 144 -11.26 1.60 -0.93
C PHE A 144 -10.51 0.42 -1.55
N PHE A 145 -9.94 0.60 -2.71
CA PHE A 145 -9.04 -0.37 -3.32
C PHE A 145 -7.63 -0.22 -2.75
N CYS A 146 -7.00 -1.33 -2.37
CA CYS A 146 -5.68 -1.34 -1.73
C CYS A 146 -4.55 -0.77 -2.59
N ASN A 147 -4.76 -0.62 -3.90
CA ASN A 147 -3.85 0.04 -4.84
C ASN A 147 -4.58 0.68 -6.02
N ASP A 148 -3.85 1.50 -6.76
CA ASP A 148 -4.40 2.26 -7.87
C ASP A 148 -4.74 1.39 -9.10
N ASP A 149 -4.05 0.28 -9.33
CA ASP A 149 -4.35 -0.56 -10.50
C ASP A 149 -5.75 -1.18 -10.39
N LEU A 150 -6.12 -1.65 -9.21
CA LEU A 150 -7.49 -2.11 -8.94
C LEU A 150 -8.50 -0.96 -9.09
N ALA A 151 -8.20 0.20 -8.49
CA ALA A 151 -9.10 1.36 -8.54
C ALA A 151 -9.32 1.86 -9.99
N GLN A 152 -8.29 1.83 -10.83
CA GLN A 152 -8.42 2.14 -12.27
C GLN A 152 -9.33 1.15 -12.99
N GLY A 153 -9.11 -0.14 -12.76
CA GLY A 153 -9.97 -1.19 -13.31
C GLY A 153 -11.43 -1.00 -12.91
N ALA A 154 -11.65 -0.62 -11.63
CA ALA A 154 -12.97 -0.31 -11.11
C ALA A 154 -13.60 0.92 -11.79
N LEU A 155 -12.85 2.01 -12.02
CA LEU A 155 -13.33 3.19 -12.74
C LEU A 155 -13.71 2.86 -14.19
N LEU A 156 -12.92 2.04 -14.88
CA LEU A 156 -13.25 1.58 -16.23
C LEU A 156 -14.52 0.71 -16.24
N ALA A 157 -14.68 -0.16 -15.25
CA ALA A 157 -15.89 -0.98 -15.11
C ALA A 157 -17.12 -0.11 -14.76
N ALA A 158 -16.98 0.87 -13.86
CA ALA A 158 -18.03 1.81 -13.51
C ALA A 158 -18.52 2.56 -14.76
N ASN A 159 -17.62 3.03 -15.61
CA ASN A 159 -17.96 3.71 -16.85
C ASN A 159 -18.75 2.78 -17.81
N ARG A 160 -18.28 1.55 -18.02
CA ARG A 160 -18.99 0.54 -18.86
C ARG A 160 -20.37 0.19 -18.32
N MET A 161 -20.52 0.13 -17.00
CA MET A 161 -21.78 -0.18 -16.31
C MET A 161 -22.67 1.05 -16.13
N GLN A 162 -22.22 2.23 -16.57
CA GLN A 162 -22.90 3.52 -16.37
C GLN A 162 -23.20 3.84 -14.90
N VAL A 163 -22.32 3.42 -14.01
CA VAL A 163 -22.39 3.73 -12.58
C VAL A 163 -21.71 5.08 -12.34
N ALA A 164 -22.47 6.04 -11.82
CA ALA A 164 -21.97 7.38 -11.56
C ALA A 164 -20.98 7.38 -10.38
N VAL A 165 -19.74 7.82 -10.62
CA VAL A 165 -18.68 8.04 -9.63
C VAL A 165 -18.43 9.54 -9.54
N PRO A 166 -18.51 10.16 -8.35
CA PRO A 166 -18.70 9.59 -7.03
C PRO A 166 -20.16 9.52 -6.54
N GLN A 167 -21.15 9.94 -7.34
CA GLN A 167 -22.53 10.17 -6.88
C GLN A 167 -23.19 8.87 -6.36
N ARG A 168 -23.06 7.77 -7.10
CA ARG A 168 -23.59 6.45 -6.67
C ARG A 168 -22.59 5.72 -5.77
N VAL A 169 -21.30 5.74 -6.08
CA VAL A 169 -20.24 5.09 -5.34
C VAL A 169 -18.95 5.90 -5.48
N ALA A 170 -18.29 6.21 -4.36
CA ALA A 170 -16.96 6.80 -4.38
C ALA A 170 -15.91 5.69 -4.57
N ILE A 171 -14.82 6.02 -5.25
CA ILE A 171 -13.70 5.09 -5.47
C ILE A 171 -12.40 5.79 -5.06
N VAL A 172 -11.60 5.09 -4.23
CA VAL A 172 -10.26 5.55 -3.87
C VAL A 172 -9.24 4.45 -4.13
N GLY A 173 -8.00 4.85 -4.43
CA GLY A 173 -6.85 3.98 -4.62
C GLY A 173 -5.73 4.25 -3.62
N PHE A 174 -4.51 3.77 -3.92
CA PHE A 174 -3.33 3.95 -3.09
C PHE A 174 -2.07 3.92 -3.96
N HIS A 175 -1.11 4.79 -3.70
CA HIS A 175 0.22 5.04 -4.30
C HIS A 175 0.35 6.29 -5.16
N ASP A 176 -0.70 6.81 -5.76
CA ASP A 176 -0.68 7.97 -6.69
C ASP A 176 0.31 7.78 -7.86
N LEU A 177 0.29 6.59 -8.47
CA LEU A 177 1.12 6.31 -9.62
C LEU A 177 0.75 7.20 -10.81
N ARG A 178 1.64 7.39 -11.77
CA ARG A 178 1.45 8.27 -12.94
C ARG A 178 0.14 7.95 -13.69
N GLY A 179 -0.56 8.99 -14.14
CA GLY A 179 -1.78 8.86 -14.94
C GLY A 179 -3.10 8.81 -14.15
N ARG A 180 -3.09 8.94 -12.81
CA ARG A 180 -4.31 8.92 -11.98
C ARG A 180 -5.16 10.17 -12.15
N ASP A 181 -4.56 11.27 -12.47
CA ASP A 181 -5.19 12.54 -12.84
C ASP A 181 -5.88 12.50 -14.22
N LEU A 182 -5.49 11.57 -15.09
CA LEU A 182 -6.05 11.35 -16.42
C LEU A 182 -7.26 10.40 -16.43
N MET A 183 -7.60 9.77 -15.31
CA MET A 183 -8.79 8.91 -15.21
C MET A 183 -10.08 9.75 -15.25
N LEU A 184 -11.19 9.10 -15.60
CA LEU A 184 -12.53 9.71 -15.65
C LEU A 184 -13.49 8.97 -14.70
N PRO A 185 -13.81 9.58 -13.53
CA PRO A 185 -13.21 10.82 -12.99
C PRO A 185 -11.77 10.62 -12.51
N PRO A 186 -10.97 11.71 -12.35
CA PRO A 186 -9.66 11.66 -11.72
C PRO A 186 -9.69 11.01 -10.35
N LEU A 187 -8.75 10.07 -10.10
CA LEU A 187 -8.76 9.18 -8.93
C LEU A 187 -8.21 9.86 -7.67
N THR A 188 -9.01 9.89 -6.60
CA THR A 188 -8.54 10.19 -5.22
C THR A 188 -7.71 9.02 -4.72
N THR A 189 -6.53 9.29 -4.15
CA THR A 189 -5.57 8.27 -3.74
C THR A 189 -4.63 8.78 -2.65
N VAL A 190 -3.83 7.91 -2.07
CA VAL A 190 -2.71 8.30 -1.20
C VAL A 190 -1.45 8.44 -2.05
N HIS A 191 -0.85 9.62 -2.04
CA HIS A 191 0.47 9.83 -2.63
C HIS A 191 1.55 9.23 -1.74
N THR A 192 2.31 8.28 -2.29
CA THR A 192 3.50 7.70 -1.70
C THR A 192 4.73 8.41 -2.29
N PRO A 193 5.58 9.08 -1.48
CA PRO A 193 6.72 9.84 -1.98
C PRO A 193 7.90 8.91 -2.35
N LEU A 194 7.72 8.11 -3.41
CA LEU A 194 8.67 7.06 -3.83
C LEU A 194 10.07 7.62 -4.12
N ASP A 195 10.14 8.79 -4.76
CA ASP A 195 11.43 9.44 -5.07
C ASP A 195 12.20 9.74 -3.78
N ARG A 196 11.52 10.33 -2.78
CA ARG A 196 12.11 10.63 -1.48
C ARG A 196 12.51 9.37 -0.72
N ILE A 197 11.68 8.31 -0.75
CA ILE A 197 12.03 7.01 -0.14
C ILE A 197 13.32 6.47 -0.77
N GLY A 198 13.42 6.52 -2.09
CA GLY A 198 14.61 6.07 -2.82
C GLY A 198 15.85 6.90 -2.51
N GLU A 199 15.73 8.22 -2.50
CA GLU A 199 16.85 9.15 -2.22
C GLU A 199 17.36 8.99 -0.78
N GLU A 200 16.48 9.04 0.21
CA GLU A 200 16.86 8.90 1.63
C GLU A 200 17.41 7.50 1.92
N GLY A 201 16.77 6.45 1.37
CA GLY A 201 17.23 5.07 1.53
C GLY A 201 18.62 4.85 0.94
N ALA A 202 18.88 5.36 -0.26
CA ALA A 202 20.20 5.28 -0.91
C ALA A 202 21.25 6.09 -0.13
N ALA A 203 20.92 7.31 0.33
CA ALA A 203 21.82 8.14 1.13
C ALA A 203 22.17 7.46 2.46
N MET A 204 21.20 6.86 3.13
CA MET A 204 21.38 6.09 4.36
C MET A 204 22.30 4.88 4.12
N LEU A 205 22.03 4.09 3.06
CA LEU A 205 22.83 2.93 2.71
C LEU A 205 24.29 3.31 2.39
N LEU A 206 24.50 4.39 1.66
CA LEU A 206 25.86 4.89 1.34
C LEU A 206 26.66 5.24 2.58
N LYS A 207 26.05 5.85 3.61
CA LYS A 207 26.69 6.12 4.90
C LYS A 207 27.08 4.81 5.59
N LEU A 208 26.19 3.84 5.64
CA LEU A 208 26.47 2.53 6.23
C LEU A 208 27.62 1.81 5.54
N MET A 209 27.65 1.83 4.20
CA MET A 209 28.76 1.24 3.41
C MET A 209 30.11 1.91 3.66
N ARG A 210 30.11 3.19 4.03
CA ARG A 210 31.31 3.96 4.37
C ARG A 210 31.66 3.92 5.83
N HIS A 211 30.92 3.16 6.65
CA HIS A 211 31.04 3.11 8.11
C HIS A 211 30.88 4.51 8.77
N GLU A 212 30.10 5.39 8.15
CA GLU A 212 29.74 6.70 8.68
C GLU A 212 28.58 6.58 9.68
N ALA A 213 28.49 7.51 10.61
CA ALA A 213 27.38 7.52 11.57
C ALA A 213 26.05 7.83 10.90
N VAL A 214 25.03 7.05 11.22
CA VAL A 214 23.62 7.28 10.83
C VAL A 214 22.83 7.60 12.10
N PRO A 215 22.67 8.88 12.46
CA PRO A 215 22.02 9.27 13.72
C PRO A 215 20.53 8.98 13.72
N GLU A 216 19.88 9.09 12.57
CA GLU A 216 18.45 8.79 12.37
C GLU A 216 18.31 7.50 11.58
N ARG A 217 17.94 6.43 12.27
CA ARG A 217 17.83 5.08 11.67
C ARG A 217 16.47 4.80 11.05
N CYS A 218 15.44 5.52 11.49
CA CYS A 218 14.08 5.40 11.01
C CYS A 218 13.63 6.76 10.49
N ILE A 219 13.52 6.91 9.17
CA ILE A 219 13.08 8.15 8.53
C ILE A 219 11.63 7.99 8.10
N ASP A 220 10.74 8.75 8.73
CA ASP A 220 9.36 8.87 8.27
C ASP A 220 9.26 9.96 7.21
N VAL A 221 8.98 9.55 5.99
CA VAL A 221 8.81 10.49 4.87
C VAL A 221 7.37 11.02 4.75
N GLY A 222 6.45 10.46 5.53
CA GLY A 222 5.03 10.78 5.48
C GLY A 222 4.34 10.33 4.18
N TYR A 223 3.08 10.74 4.05
CA TYR A 223 2.24 10.51 2.89
C TYR A 223 1.25 11.69 2.73
N THR A 224 0.51 11.72 1.64
CA THR A 224 -0.53 12.75 1.44
C THR A 224 -1.77 12.14 0.79
N VAL A 225 -2.96 12.42 1.35
CA VAL A 225 -4.22 12.09 0.68
C VAL A 225 -4.47 13.12 -0.42
N VAL A 226 -4.39 12.67 -1.67
CA VAL A 226 -4.60 13.52 -2.85
C VAL A 226 -6.06 13.40 -3.27
N VAL A 227 -6.85 14.40 -2.92
CA VAL A 227 -8.29 14.44 -3.21
C VAL A 227 -8.50 14.89 -4.65
N ARG A 228 -9.27 14.07 -5.40
CA ARG A 228 -9.68 14.36 -6.78
C ARG A 228 -11.19 14.15 -6.94
N GLN A 229 -11.67 13.85 -8.15
CA GLN A 229 -13.11 13.85 -8.47
C GLN A 229 -13.81 12.50 -8.25
N SER A 230 -13.09 11.45 -7.87
CA SER A 230 -13.69 10.14 -7.58
C SER A 230 -14.31 10.02 -6.17
N THR A 231 -14.24 11.11 -5.35
CA THR A 231 -14.85 11.22 -4.01
C THR A 231 -15.61 12.49 -3.79
#